data_cab2ac7e5a8675013c8ee863ae997ef4
#
_entry.id   cab2ac7e5a8675013c8ee863ae997ef4
#
_cell.length_a   1.000
_cell.length_b   1.000
_cell.length_c   1.000
_cell.angle_alpha   90.00
_cell.angle_beta   90.00
_cell.angle_gamma   90.00
#
_symmetry.space_group_name_H-M   'P 1'
#
loop_
_entity.id
_entity.type
_entity.pdbx_description
1 polymer ?
#
loop_
_entity_poly.entity_id
_entity_poly.type
_entity_poly.pdbx_seq_one_letter_code
_entity_poly.pdbx_strand_id
1 'polypeptide(L)'
;MRKWGLGLFLLIVAAGSFANFSGCAKSAGAPGSDNKTSAAPRVLASEPDVTFKDLQGKDLTLASLKGKVVVVNFWATWCDPCRVEIPWLIRLQQTYADKGFTLVGVAMDEDGKSSVDPFVQTTKFDVNGQQATMNYPIVLGNDEIADKFGGMLGLPTSLVITRDGKIAKRYIGLVNEADLEKQIKDLL
;
A
#
# COMPACT_ATOMS: atom_id res chain seq x y z
N MET A 1 49.48 -29.75 -9.13
CA MET A 1 50.66 -29.47 -10.02
C MET A 1 50.18 -28.73 -11.25
N ARG A 2 50.68 -27.57 -11.52
CA ARG A 2 50.73 -26.61 -12.67
C ARG A 2 50.05 -25.29 -12.26
N LYS A 3 50.70 -24.29 -11.81
CA LYS A 3 51.79 -23.34 -12.20
C LYS A 3 51.44 -22.44 -13.39
N TRP A 4 51.35 -21.10 -13.03
CA TRP A 4 51.89 -19.91 -13.64
C TRP A 4 51.17 -19.28 -14.83
N GLY A 5 50.98 -17.94 -14.70
CA GLY A 5 50.69 -16.98 -15.72
C GLY A 5 50.63 -15.56 -15.19
N LEU A 6 51.79 -15.02 -14.79
CA LEU A 6 51.98 -13.58 -14.62
C LEU A 6 51.93 -12.90 -15.99
N GLY A 7 51.10 -11.87 -16.14
CA GLY A 7 51.07 -10.98 -17.30
C GLY A 7 51.18 -9.53 -16.85
N LEU A 8 52.40 -9.05 -16.81
CA LEU A 8 52.80 -7.65 -16.60
C LEU A 8 52.66 -6.89 -17.92
N PHE A 9 51.84 -5.82 -18.00
CA PHE A 9 51.92 -4.86 -19.10
C PHE A 9 51.80 -3.42 -18.59
N LEU A 10 52.93 -2.82 -18.62
CA LEU A 10 53.44 -1.49 -18.95
C LEU A 10 52.48 -0.31 -18.95
N LEU A 11 52.92 0.68 -18.17
CA LEU A 11 52.66 2.08 -18.18
C LEU A 11 52.89 2.75 -19.54
N ILE A 12 51.97 3.60 -19.97
CA ILE A 12 52.28 4.68 -20.89
C ILE A 12 51.78 5.96 -20.26
N VAL A 13 52.74 6.80 -19.87
CA VAL A 13 52.56 8.21 -19.52
C VAL A 13 52.51 9.03 -20.80
N ALA A 14 51.48 9.81 -20.98
CA ALA A 14 51.48 10.88 -21.95
C ALA A 14 51.06 12.19 -21.24
N ALA A 15 52.07 13.03 -21.04
CA ALA A 15 51.93 14.40 -20.66
C ALA A 15 51.46 15.24 -21.86
N GLY A 16 50.43 16.07 -21.64
CA GLY A 16 49.97 17.07 -22.60
C GLY A 16 49.48 18.30 -21.84
N SER A 17 50.34 19.30 -21.90
CA SER A 17 50.12 20.64 -21.30
C SER A 17 49.26 21.55 -22.19
N PHE A 18 48.85 22.69 -21.57
CA PHE A 18 48.27 23.94 -22.08
C PHE A 18 46.75 23.92 -22.36
N ALA A 19 45.97 24.89 -21.89
CA ALA A 19 46.18 26.30 -21.72
C ALA A 19 45.21 26.92 -20.72
N ASN A 20 45.68 27.91 -19.99
CA ASN A 20 44.90 28.88 -19.23
C ASN A 20 43.89 29.63 -20.09
N PHE A 21 42.64 29.73 -19.64
CA PHE A 21 41.75 30.79 -20.03
C PHE A 21 41.15 31.44 -18.79
N SER A 22 41.72 32.59 -18.44
CA SER A 22 41.17 33.53 -17.44
C SER A 22 39.96 34.19 -18.05
N GLY A 23 38.78 33.92 -17.47
CA GLY A 23 37.54 34.61 -17.77
C GLY A 23 36.80 34.91 -16.48
N CYS A 24 37.00 36.11 -15.97
CA CYS A 24 36.29 36.66 -14.83
C CYS A 24 34.87 37.02 -15.28
N ALA A 25 33.85 36.30 -14.77
CA ALA A 25 32.46 36.75 -14.85
C ALA A 25 31.82 36.60 -13.47
N LYS A 26 31.59 37.77 -12.83
CA LYS A 26 30.69 37.91 -11.71
C LYS A 26 29.31 37.47 -12.12
N SER A 27 28.74 36.48 -11.43
CA SER A 27 27.30 36.20 -11.53
C SER A 27 26.74 36.05 -10.11
N ALA A 28 25.71 36.80 -9.91
CA ALA A 28 24.96 37.08 -8.71
C ALA A 28 24.45 35.83 -8.02
N GLY A 29 24.37 35.92 -6.68
CA GLY A 29 23.80 34.88 -5.80
C GLY A 29 22.36 34.57 -6.17
N ALA A 30 22.09 33.28 -6.33
CA ALA A 30 20.73 32.76 -6.34
C ALA A 30 20.27 32.56 -4.89
N PRO A 31 19.07 33.00 -4.50
CA PRO A 31 18.50 32.72 -3.18
C PRO A 31 18.21 31.23 -3.07
N GLY A 32 18.66 30.62 -1.99
CA GLY A 32 18.32 29.26 -1.62
C GLY A 32 16.81 29.11 -1.49
N SER A 33 16.23 28.33 -2.39
CA SER A 33 14.85 27.90 -2.30
C SER A 33 14.80 26.74 -1.31
N ASP A 34 14.53 27.04 -0.03
CA ASP A 34 14.11 26.06 0.95
C ASP A 34 12.69 25.59 0.59
N ASN A 35 12.60 24.73 -0.42
CA ASN A 35 11.35 24.08 -0.78
C ASN A 35 11.07 22.92 0.17
N LYS A 36 10.64 23.23 1.40
CA LYS A 36 9.85 22.30 2.23
C LYS A 36 8.48 22.13 1.59
N THR A 37 8.45 21.51 0.43
CA THR A 37 7.19 21.02 -0.12
C THR A 37 6.76 19.84 0.73
N SER A 38 5.85 20.10 1.67
CA SER A 38 4.98 19.08 2.23
C SER A 38 4.26 18.46 1.03
N ALA A 39 4.76 17.32 0.55
CA ALA A 39 4.16 16.63 -0.56
C ALA A 39 2.78 16.13 -0.11
N ALA A 40 1.73 16.79 -0.54
CA ALA A 40 0.37 16.27 -0.43
C ALA A 40 0.32 14.84 -1.03
N PRO A 41 -0.48 13.94 -0.48
CA PRO A 41 -0.60 12.56 -0.97
C PRO A 41 -0.88 12.58 -2.48
N ARG A 42 -0.06 11.88 -3.26
CA ARG A 42 -0.23 11.80 -4.71
C ARG A 42 -1.44 10.93 -5.01
N VAL A 43 -2.55 11.56 -5.37
CA VAL A 43 -3.77 10.86 -5.79
C VAL A 43 -3.49 10.08 -7.08
N LEU A 44 -3.76 8.77 -7.09
CA LEU A 44 -3.46 7.86 -8.20
C LEU A 44 -4.60 7.72 -9.20
N ALA A 45 -5.84 7.70 -8.72
CA ALA A 45 -7.05 7.54 -9.54
C ALA A 45 -8.29 8.01 -8.77
N SER A 46 -9.40 8.21 -9.48
CA SER A 46 -10.71 8.38 -8.84
C SER A 46 -11.20 7.05 -8.22
N GLU A 47 -12.12 7.17 -7.27
CA GLU A 47 -12.83 6.04 -6.68
C GLU A 47 -13.50 5.19 -7.76
N PRO A 48 -13.31 3.87 -7.77
CA PRO A 48 -14.05 2.99 -8.67
C PRO A 48 -15.53 2.93 -8.25
N ASP A 49 -16.42 2.97 -9.23
CA ASP A 49 -17.85 2.74 -8.99
C ASP A 49 -18.07 1.23 -8.79
N VAL A 50 -18.17 0.84 -7.53
CA VAL A 50 -18.26 -0.57 -7.12
C VAL A 50 -19.35 -0.74 -6.06
N THR A 51 -20.17 -1.77 -6.26
CA THR A 51 -21.08 -2.32 -5.26
C THR A 51 -20.62 -3.72 -4.88
N PHE A 52 -20.30 -3.90 -3.64
CA PHE A 52 -19.96 -5.20 -3.06
C PHE A 52 -21.21 -5.85 -2.45
N LYS A 53 -21.18 -7.16 -2.30
CA LYS A 53 -22.10 -7.91 -1.42
C LYS A 53 -21.37 -8.33 -0.15
N ASP A 54 -21.93 -8.00 1.01
CA ASP A 54 -21.42 -8.52 2.29
C ASP A 54 -21.82 -10.01 2.48
N LEU A 55 -21.37 -10.61 3.57
CA LEU A 55 -21.66 -12.01 3.88
C LEU A 55 -23.16 -12.28 4.13
N GLN A 56 -23.95 -11.25 4.36
CA GLN A 56 -25.40 -11.33 4.51
C GLN A 56 -26.16 -11.03 3.20
N GLY A 57 -25.43 -10.73 2.11
CA GLY A 57 -25.98 -10.37 0.79
C GLY A 57 -26.44 -8.92 0.67
N LYS A 58 -26.12 -8.08 1.67
CA LYS A 58 -26.44 -6.65 1.66
C LYS A 58 -25.41 -5.90 0.80
N ASP A 59 -25.88 -4.85 0.13
CA ASP A 59 -25.03 -3.98 -0.67
C ASP A 59 -24.18 -3.04 0.20
N LEU A 60 -22.89 -2.97 -0.12
CA LEU A 60 -21.94 -1.99 0.39
C LEU A 60 -21.30 -1.29 -0.83
N THR A 61 -21.46 0.02 -0.95
CA THR A 61 -20.81 0.81 -2.00
C THR A 61 -19.70 1.67 -1.41
N LEU A 62 -18.63 1.90 -2.17
CA LEU A 62 -17.61 2.86 -1.73
C LEU A 62 -18.20 4.26 -1.58
N ALA A 63 -19.14 4.65 -2.42
CA ALA A 63 -19.85 5.91 -2.34
C ALA A 63 -20.52 6.12 -0.97
N SER A 64 -21.03 5.04 -0.34
CA SER A 64 -21.63 5.10 1.00
C SER A 64 -20.61 5.35 2.12
N LEU A 65 -19.32 5.24 1.84
CA LEU A 65 -18.22 5.44 2.78
C LEU A 65 -17.54 6.80 2.61
N LYS A 66 -18.01 7.67 1.71
CA LYS A 66 -17.50 9.04 1.55
C LYS A 66 -17.49 9.80 2.88
N GLY A 67 -16.48 10.63 3.06
CA GLY A 67 -16.22 11.32 4.32
C GLY A 67 -15.32 10.54 5.28
N LYS A 68 -15.06 9.25 4.99
CA LYS A 68 -14.09 8.43 5.74
C LYS A 68 -12.83 8.19 4.93
N VAL A 69 -11.71 7.98 5.61
CA VAL A 69 -10.55 7.33 5.04
C VAL A 69 -10.85 5.83 4.98
N VAL A 70 -10.75 5.22 3.80
CA VAL A 70 -11.09 3.81 3.61
C VAL A 70 -9.84 3.04 3.21
N VAL A 71 -9.60 1.89 3.84
CA VAL A 71 -8.67 0.89 3.31
C VAL A 71 -9.47 -0.26 2.73
N VAL A 72 -9.34 -0.50 1.44
CA VAL A 72 -9.87 -1.68 0.77
C VAL A 72 -8.74 -2.70 0.70
N ASN A 73 -8.91 -3.81 1.39
CA ASN A 73 -7.92 -4.89 1.48
C ASN A 73 -8.46 -6.14 0.80
N PHE A 74 -7.79 -6.56 -0.26
CA PHE A 74 -8.07 -7.80 -0.99
C PHE A 74 -7.28 -8.94 -0.35
N TRP A 75 -7.97 -10.00 0.06
CA TRP A 75 -7.40 -11.11 0.82
C TRP A 75 -8.12 -12.44 0.49
N ALA A 76 -7.62 -13.55 0.99
CA ALA A 76 -8.33 -14.85 0.93
C ALA A 76 -8.03 -15.67 2.19
N THR A 77 -8.88 -16.62 2.50
CA THR A 77 -8.75 -17.50 3.69
C THR A 77 -7.49 -18.36 3.66
N TRP A 78 -7.07 -18.77 2.47
CA TRP A 78 -5.87 -19.59 2.20
C TRP A 78 -4.58 -18.78 2.03
N CYS A 79 -4.64 -17.46 2.05
CA CYS A 79 -3.50 -16.56 1.82
C CYS A 79 -2.73 -16.34 3.11
N ASP A 80 -1.60 -17.04 3.30
CA ASP A 80 -0.78 -16.93 4.52
C ASP A 80 -0.30 -15.50 4.82
N PRO A 81 0.26 -14.71 3.86
CA PRO A 81 0.66 -13.34 4.17
C PRO A 81 -0.55 -12.44 4.51
N CYS A 82 -1.76 -12.72 3.97
CA CYS A 82 -2.96 -12.00 4.38
C CYS A 82 -3.29 -12.26 5.85
N ARG A 83 -3.15 -13.49 6.31
CA ARG A 83 -3.41 -13.87 7.71
C ARG A 83 -2.44 -13.22 8.69
N VAL A 84 -1.22 -12.92 8.24
CA VAL A 84 -0.22 -12.18 9.03
C VAL A 84 -0.64 -10.73 9.26
N GLU A 85 -1.26 -10.06 8.28
CA GLU A 85 -1.64 -8.64 8.43
C GLU A 85 -3.01 -8.42 9.11
N ILE A 86 -3.90 -9.43 9.13
CA ILE A 86 -5.23 -9.28 9.73
C ILE A 86 -5.19 -8.75 11.18
N PRO A 87 -4.33 -9.22 12.10
CA PRO A 87 -4.22 -8.64 13.44
C PRO A 87 -3.97 -7.13 13.45
N TRP A 88 -3.09 -6.65 12.56
CA TRP A 88 -2.79 -5.22 12.43
C TRP A 88 -4.00 -4.44 11.90
N LEU A 89 -4.70 -5.01 10.92
CA LEU A 89 -5.91 -4.42 10.35
C LEU A 89 -7.04 -4.32 11.40
N ILE A 90 -7.21 -5.36 12.24
CA ILE A 90 -8.16 -5.33 13.36
C ILE A 90 -7.80 -4.19 14.32
N ARG A 91 -6.53 -4.06 14.70
CA ARG A 91 -6.01 -3.00 15.56
C ARG A 91 -6.26 -1.61 14.97
N LEU A 92 -5.97 -1.42 13.68
CA LEU A 92 -6.20 -0.15 13.00
C LEU A 92 -7.69 0.23 13.00
N GLN A 93 -8.59 -0.73 12.73
CA GLN A 93 -10.03 -0.51 12.80
C GLN A 93 -10.46 -0.09 14.21
N GLN A 94 -9.97 -0.77 15.26
CA GLN A 94 -10.26 -0.42 16.65
C GLN A 94 -9.79 1.00 16.99
N THR A 95 -8.61 1.38 16.51
CA THR A 95 -7.95 2.64 16.91
C THR A 95 -8.53 3.86 16.20
N TYR A 96 -9.00 3.69 14.95
CA TYR A 96 -9.32 4.84 14.08
C TYR A 96 -10.78 4.89 13.62
N ALA A 97 -11.62 3.89 13.91
CA ALA A 97 -13.02 3.87 13.46
C ALA A 97 -13.78 5.15 13.84
N ASP A 98 -13.66 5.59 15.09
CA ASP A 98 -14.32 6.79 15.63
C ASP A 98 -13.72 8.11 15.10
N LYS A 99 -12.57 8.02 14.40
CA LYS A 99 -11.88 9.19 13.82
C LYS A 99 -12.20 9.38 12.33
N GLY A 100 -13.17 8.63 11.81
CA GLY A 100 -13.55 8.69 10.39
C GLY A 100 -12.73 7.79 9.49
N PHE A 101 -12.36 6.61 9.98
CA PHE A 101 -11.69 5.54 9.25
C PHE A 101 -12.58 4.32 9.13
N THR A 102 -12.42 3.54 8.10
CA THR A 102 -12.95 2.17 8.02
C THR A 102 -12.12 1.30 7.09
N LEU A 103 -12.09 -0.01 7.41
CA LEU A 103 -11.61 -1.07 6.53
C LEU A 103 -12.76 -1.71 5.77
N VAL A 104 -12.48 -2.24 4.58
CA VAL A 104 -13.34 -3.18 3.84
C VAL A 104 -12.45 -4.34 3.40
N GLY A 105 -12.69 -5.52 3.94
CA GLY A 105 -12.01 -6.75 3.53
C GLY A 105 -12.73 -7.40 2.36
N VAL A 106 -12.11 -7.40 1.17
CA VAL A 106 -12.65 -8.02 -0.05
C VAL A 106 -12.07 -9.44 -0.16
N ALA A 107 -12.90 -10.44 0.12
CA ALA A 107 -12.49 -11.83 0.09
C ALA A 107 -12.51 -12.37 -1.36
N MET A 108 -11.38 -12.92 -1.79
CA MET A 108 -11.16 -13.40 -3.16
C MET A 108 -11.18 -14.94 -3.26
N ASP A 109 -11.81 -15.59 -2.29
CA ASP A 109 -12.00 -17.04 -2.31
C ASP A 109 -12.96 -17.45 -3.42
N GLU A 110 -12.57 -18.42 -4.26
CA GLU A 110 -13.40 -18.92 -5.37
C GLU A 110 -14.71 -19.52 -4.87
N ASP A 111 -14.68 -20.22 -3.72
CA ASP A 111 -15.87 -20.76 -3.06
C ASP A 111 -16.75 -19.70 -2.39
N GLY A 112 -16.29 -18.44 -2.40
CA GLY A 112 -17.03 -17.29 -1.89
C GLY A 112 -17.45 -17.45 -0.44
N LYS A 113 -18.76 -17.21 -0.17
CA LYS A 113 -19.30 -17.24 1.20
C LYS A 113 -19.07 -18.57 1.93
N SER A 114 -19.03 -19.72 1.25
CA SER A 114 -18.90 -21.03 1.88
C SER A 114 -17.56 -21.20 2.61
N SER A 115 -16.49 -20.60 2.12
CA SER A 115 -15.16 -20.58 2.76
C SER A 115 -14.99 -19.40 3.69
N VAL A 116 -15.47 -18.23 3.29
CA VAL A 116 -15.22 -16.96 4.00
C VAL A 116 -16.01 -16.85 5.30
N ASP A 117 -17.30 -17.21 5.27
CA ASP A 117 -18.21 -17.03 6.43
C ASP A 117 -17.74 -17.84 7.67
N PRO A 118 -17.46 -19.16 7.56
CA PRO A 118 -16.89 -19.92 8.68
C PRO A 118 -15.55 -19.35 9.16
N PHE A 119 -14.67 -18.95 8.24
CA PHE A 119 -13.37 -18.40 8.62
C PHE A 119 -13.52 -17.13 9.48
N VAL A 120 -14.34 -16.17 9.04
CA VAL A 120 -14.58 -14.91 9.74
C VAL A 120 -15.21 -15.12 11.11
N GLN A 121 -16.13 -16.09 11.22
CA GLN A 121 -16.85 -16.37 12.47
C GLN A 121 -16.00 -17.11 13.51
N THR A 122 -15.12 -18.02 13.07
CA THR A 122 -14.43 -18.93 13.98
C THR A 122 -12.97 -18.59 14.23
N THR A 123 -12.30 -17.96 13.24
CA THR A 123 -10.87 -17.65 13.36
C THR A 123 -10.66 -16.47 14.29
N LYS A 124 -9.77 -16.68 15.27
CA LYS A 124 -9.34 -15.66 16.21
C LYS A 124 -7.89 -15.29 15.96
N PHE A 125 -7.59 -14.04 16.14
CA PHE A 125 -6.28 -13.46 15.96
C PHE A 125 -5.81 -12.84 17.27
N ASP A 126 -4.51 -12.98 17.57
CA ASP A 126 -3.93 -12.27 18.71
C ASP A 126 -3.72 -10.79 18.32
N VAL A 127 -4.37 -9.92 19.05
CA VAL A 127 -4.22 -8.46 18.92
C VAL A 127 -3.78 -7.91 20.26
N ASN A 128 -2.48 -7.66 20.40
CA ASN A 128 -1.88 -7.17 21.64
C ASN A 128 -2.16 -8.07 22.86
N GLY A 129 -2.09 -9.39 22.70
CA GLY A 129 -2.35 -10.37 23.75
C GLY A 129 -3.84 -10.67 23.99
N GLN A 130 -4.73 -10.14 23.18
CA GLN A 130 -6.16 -10.41 23.24
C GLN A 130 -6.66 -11.11 21.99
N GLN A 131 -7.51 -12.11 22.17
CA GLN A 131 -8.13 -12.80 21.04
C GLN A 131 -9.27 -11.98 20.46
N ALA A 132 -9.17 -11.66 19.18
CA ALA A 132 -10.18 -10.88 18.45
C ALA A 132 -10.55 -11.55 17.12
N THR A 133 -11.77 -11.31 16.65
CA THR A 133 -12.21 -11.63 15.29
C THR A 133 -12.08 -10.40 14.39
N MET A 134 -12.22 -10.59 13.08
CA MET A 134 -12.29 -9.48 12.13
C MET A 134 -13.47 -8.56 12.49
N ASN A 135 -13.20 -7.28 12.69
CA ASN A 135 -14.12 -6.27 13.26
C ASN A 135 -14.50 -5.17 12.25
N TYR A 136 -14.34 -5.47 10.98
CA TYR A 136 -14.65 -4.57 9.86
C TYR A 136 -15.47 -5.29 8.79
N PRO A 137 -16.18 -4.57 7.91
CA PRO A 137 -16.96 -5.17 6.86
C PRO A 137 -16.16 -6.13 5.98
N ILE A 138 -16.68 -7.34 5.83
CA ILE A 138 -16.16 -8.35 4.90
C ILE A 138 -17.15 -8.50 3.77
N VAL A 139 -16.65 -8.38 2.55
CA VAL A 139 -17.44 -8.48 1.32
C VAL A 139 -16.84 -9.53 0.40
N LEU A 140 -17.66 -10.07 -0.48
CA LEU A 140 -17.22 -11.03 -1.49
C LEU A 140 -16.66 -10.28 -2.69
N GLY A 141 -15.49 -10.69 -3.15
CA GLY A 141 -14.79 -10.22 -4.34
C GLY A 141 -14.85 -11.24 -5.47
N ASN A 142 -14.45 -10.80 -6.62
CA ASN A 142 -14.19 -11.59 -7.82
C ASN A 142 -13.29 -10.78 -8.76
N ASP A 143 -12.90 -11.37 -9.90
CA ASP A 143 -12.01 -10.71 -10.87
C ASP A 143 -12.64 -9.43 -11.44
N GLU A 144 -13.96 -9.39 -11.70
CA GLU A 144 -14.65 -8.19 -12.19
C GLU A 144 -14.50 -7.02 -11.18
N ILE A 145 -14.65 -7.30 -9.88
CA ILE A 145 -14.45 -6.33 -8.81
C ILE A 145 -12.98 -5.90 -8.77
N ALA A 146 -12.05 -6.86 -8.83
CA ALA A 146 -10.62 -6.57 -8.83
C ALA A 146 -10.21 -5.67 -10.00
N ASP A 147 -10.76 -5.89 -11.18
CA ASP A 147 -10.50 -5.10 -12.39
C ASP A 147 -10.92 -3.63 -12.23
N LYS A 148 -12.02 -3.36 -11.53
CA LYS A 148 -12.46 -1.99 -11.22
C LYS A 148 -11.44 -1.22 -10.35
N PHE A 149 -10.58 -1.93 -9.64
CA PHE A 149 -9.46 -1.36 -8.88
C PHE A 149 -8.13 -1.38 -9.66
N GLY A 150 -8.16 -1.68 -10.96
CA GLY A 150 -6.98 -1.74 -11.83
C GLY A 150 -6.27 -3.09 -11.84
N GLY A 151 -7.03 -4.15 -11.56
CA GLY A 151 -6.57 -5.54 -11.56
C GLY A 151 -5.83 -5.96 -10.30
N MET A 152 -5.64 -7.26 -10.14
CA MET A 152 -4.98 -7.87 -8.99
C MET A 152 -3.67 -8.53 -9.41
N LEU A 153 -2.54 -8.02 -8.90
CA LEU A 153 -1.21 -8.58 -9.16
C LEU A 153 -0.81 -9.63 -8.12
N GLY A 154 -1.61 -9.81 -7.07
CA GLY A 154 -1.38 -10.76 -6.00
C GLY A 154 -2.09 -10.39 -4.71
N LEU A 155 -2.10 -11.32 -3.76
CA LEU A 155 -2.67 -11.13 -2.43
C LEU A 155 -1.55 -11.13 -1.37
N PRO A 156 -1.72 -10.31 -0.31
CA PRO A 156 -2.74 -9.27 -0.17
C PRO A 156 -2.49 -8.08 -1.09
N THR A 157 -3.52 -7.32 -1.39
CA THR A 157 -3.40 -5.99 -2.00
C THR A 157 -4.27 -5.01 -1.23
N SER A 158 -3.69 -3.89 -0.81
CA SER A 158 -4.40 -2.86 -0.06
C SER A 158 -4.40 -1.52 -0.79
N LEU A 159 -5.57 -0.86 -0.86
CA LEU A 159 -5.71 0.48 -1.40
C LEU A 159 -6.19 1.43 -0.30
N VAL A 160 -5.51 2.56 -0.15
CA VAL A 160 -5.93 3.64 0.75
C VAL A 160 -6.70 4.66 -0.06
N ILE A 161 -7.92 4.94 0.36
CA ILE A 161 -8.86 5.84 -0.30
C ILE A 161 -9.10 7.03 0.63
N THR A 162 -8.99 8.23 0.09
CA THR A 162 -9.20 9.50 0.78
C THR A 162 -10.67 9.75 1.09
N ARG A 163 -10.97 10.72 1.94
CA ARG A 163 -12.36 11.10 2.30
C ARG A 163 -13.20 11.56 1.10
N ASP A 164 -12.56 12.07 0.05
CA ASP A 164 -13.20 12.48 -1.20
C ASP A 164 -13.26 11.37 -2.26
N GLY A 165 -12.90 10.13 -1.88
CA GLY A 165 -13.04 8.93 -2.71
C GLY A 165 -11.90 8.71 -3.70
N LYS A 166 -10.73 9.32 -3.54
CA LYS A 166 -9.59 9.13 -4.45
C LYS A 166 -8.62 8.11 -3.90
N ILE A 167 -8.04 7.29 -4.76
CA ILE A 167 -7.00 6.34 -4.36
C ILE A 167 -5.70 7.12 -4.10
N ALA A 168 -5.31 7.18 -2.82
CA ALA A 168 -4.07 7.82 -2.40
C ALA A 168 -2.85 6.90 -2.54
N LYS A 169 -3.00 5.62 -2.23
CA LYS A 169 -1.89 4.67 -2.28
C LYS A 169 -2.38 3.24 -2.53
N ARG A 170 -1.55 2.44 -3.20
CA ARG A 170 -1.72 1.01 -3.37
C ARG A 170 -0.50 0.29 -2.80
N TYR A 171 -0.74 -0.79 -2.08
CA TYR A 171 0.25 -1.73 -1.60
C TYR A 171 -0.02 -3.09 -2.24
N ILE A 172 1.02 -3.75 -2.73
CA ILE A 172 0.95 -5.10 -3.30
C ILE A 172 1.83 -6.00 -2.44
N GLY A 173 1.29 -7.12 -1.99
CA GLY A 173 1.91 -8.00 -1.01
C GLY A 173 1.73 -7.48 0.43
N LEU A 174 2.37 -8.16 1.38
CA LEU A 174 2.30 -7.84 2.80
C LEU A 174 2.68 -6.39 3.05
N VAL A 175 1.77 -5.63 3.64
CA VAL A 175 1.97 -4.20 3.91
C VAL A 175 2.91 -4.00 5.10
N ASN A 176 3.72 -2.94 5.07
CA ASN A 176 4.39 -2.47 6.28
C ASN A 176 3.37 -1.74 7.17
N GLU A 177 3.13 -2.27 8.37
CA GLU A 177 2.12 -1.78 9.31
C GLU A 177 2.30 -0.29 9.64
N ALA A 178 3.55 0.12 9.96
CA ALA A 178 3.85 1.51 10.34
C ALA A 178 3.62 2.49 9.18
N ASP A 179 3.93 2.08 7.93
CA ASP A 179 3.69 2.90 6.75
C ASP A 179 2.19 3.03 6.44
N LEU A 180 1.43 1.94 6.54
CA LEU A 180 -0.03 2.00 6.39
C LEU A 180 -0.68 2.88 7.46
N GLU A 181 -0.29 2.69 8.72
CA GLU A 181 -0.81 3.49 9.83
C GLU A 181 -0.49 4.98 9.66
N LYS A 182 0.76 5.30 9.25
CA LYS A 182 1.15 6.68 8.93
C LYS A 182 0.28 7.25 7.82
N GLN A 183 0.09 6.51 6.73
CA GLN A 183 -0.74 6.95 5.59
C GLN A 183 -2.19 7.22 6.02
N ILE A 184 -2.76 6.39 6.90
CA ILE A 184 -4.10 6.61 7.46
C ILE A 184 -4.13 7.89 8.29
N LYS A 185 -3.15 8.10 9.20
CA LYS A 185 -3.06 9.30 10.04
C LYS A 185 -2.93 10.59 9.24
N ASP A 186 -2.16 10.57 8.16
CA ASP A 186 -1.95 11.75 7.31
C ASP A 186 -3.24 12.16 6.56
N LEU A 187 -4.22 11.26 6.43
CA LEU A 187 -5.47 11.48 5.72
C LEU A 187 -6.68 11.73 6.65
N LEU A 188 -6.55 11.43 7.94
CA LEU A 188 -7.60 11.66 8.95
C LEU A 188 -7.70 13.12 9.35
#